data_985a85e86f6c2eaeda940b4759824f57
#
_entry.id   985a85e86f6c2eaeda940b4759824f57
#
_cell.length_a   1.000
_cell.length_b   1.000
_cell.length_c   1.000
_cell.angle_alpha   90.00
_cell.angle_beta   90.00
_cell.angle_gamma   90.00
#
_symmetry.space_group_name_H-M   'P 1'
#
loop_
_entity.id
_entity.type
_entity.pdbx_description
1 polymer ?
#
loop_
_entity_poly.entity_id
_entity_poly.type
_entity_poly.pdbx_seq_one_letter_code
_entity_poly.pdbx_strand_id
1 'polypeptide(L)'
;MDRGKMRRIVLLLIAVSALIYGLQILIFHDVRNTAFYILQDFAFMPVTIAVATLVVGELIAAQEKKERQEKTRMLTSTFYTELGARLMALILRAADDGAELASLADRSVDCEEEERRLRRELSERDIRVSINEEIYESSRKLILDRRVALLVISSNPMLLEHEDFTDMLWGVFHLIDEFRLRGDYSRLSEEDIRHLNEDFSQVLKLMLMNWVSNARYLKEAFPNYYSTAREKAIQSKWNIR
;
A
#
# COMPACT_ATOMS: atom_id res chain seq x y z
N MET A 1 -23.89 10.65 -10.72
CA MET A 1 -24.78 10.72 -11.92
C MET A 1 -26.10 11.36 -11.50
N ASP A 2 -26.58 12.39 -12.23
CA ASP A 2 -27.79 13.14 -11.87
C ASP A 2 -29.03 12.24 -11.91
N ARG A 3 -29.83 12.25 -10.84
CA ARG A 3 -31.08 11.43 -10.73
C ARG A 3 -32.04 11.67 -11.90
N GLY A 4 -32.06 12.89 -12.47
CA GLY A 4 -32.89 13.23 -13.63
C GLY A 4 -32.43 12.53 -14.91
N LYS A 5 -31.12 12.39 -15.13
CA LYS A 5 -30.55 11.66 -16.28
C LYS A 5 -30.85 10.17 -16.19
N MET A 6 -30.71 9.59 -14.98
CA MET A 6 -30.99 8.17 -14.73
C MET A 6 -32.46 7.82 -15.05
N ARG A 7 -33.41 8.62 -14.56
CA ARG A 7 -34.85 8.43 -14.85
C ARG A 7 -35.14 8.48 -16.35
N ARG A 8 -34.53 9.40 -17.09
CA ARG A 8 -34.69 9.50 -18.55
C ARG A 8 -34.19 8.24 -19.27
N ILE A 9 -33.03 7.73 -18.88
CA ILE A 9 -32.46 6.49 -19.46
C ILE A 9 -33.39 5.31 -19.20
N VAL A 10 -33.88 5.14 -17.96
CA VAL A 10 -34.81 4.04 -17.62
C VAL A 10 -36.12 4.14 -18.42
N LEU A 11 -36.71 5.35 -18.53
CA LEU A 11 -37.92 5.54 -19.31
C LEU A 11 -37.71 5.24 -20.80
N LEU A 12 -36.54 5.65 -21.34
CA LEU A 12 -36.17 5.37 -22.74
C LEU A 12 -36.05 3.84 -22.98
N LEU A 13 -35.41 3.11 -22.08
CA LEU A 13 -35.27 1.66 -22.19
C LEU A 13 -36.63 0.95 -22.13
N ILE A 14 -37.52 1.37 -21.23
CA ILE A 14 -38.89 0.85 -21.16
C ILE A 14 -39.67 1.14 -22.47
N ALA A 15 -39.54 2.36 -23.02
CA ALA A 15 -40.19 2.71 -24.26
C ALA A 15 -39.67 1.89 -25.45
N VAL A 16 -38.36 1.64 -25.52
CA VAL A 16 -37.74 0.80 -26.55
C VAL A 16 -38.25 -0.64 -26.44
N SER A 17 -38.30 -1.21 -25.21
CA SER A 17 -38.83 -2.55 -24.98
C SER A 17 -40.30 -2.67 -25.42
N ALA A 18 -41.16 -1.73 -25.04
CA ALA A 18 -42.53 -1.72 -25.42
C ALA A 18 -42.72 -1.60 -26.98
N LEU A 19 -41.87 -0.84 -27.63
CA LEU A 19 -41.87 -0.67 -29.09
C LEU A 19 -41.49 -2.00 -29.78
N ILE A 20 -40.46 -2.72 -29.27
CA ILE A 20 -40.02 -4.01 -29.82
C ILE A 20 -41.14 -5.04 -29.73
N TYR A 21 -41.80 -5.18 -28.57
CA TYR A 21 -42.93 -6.11 -28.41
C TYR A 21 -44.14 -5.72 -29.26
N GLY A 22 -44.42 -4.41 -29.43
CA GLY A 22 -45.45 -3.91 -30.33
C GLY A 22 -45.15 -4.25 -31.78
N LEU A 23 -43.92 -4.10 -32.21
CA LEU A 23 -43.46 -4.46 -33.56
C LEU A 23 -43.58 -5.96 -33.82
N GLN A 24 -43.24 -6.79 -32.80
CA GLN A 24 -43.39 -8.24 -32.86
C GLN A 24 -44.84 -8.66 -33.11
N ILE A 25 -45.81 -8.07 -32.40
CA ILE A 25 -47.25 -8.33 -32.59
C ILE A 25 -47.68 -7.91 -34.02
N LEU A 26 -47.18 -6.77 -34.50
CA LEU A 26 -47.55 -6.24 -35.82
C LEU A 26 -47.04 -7.14 -36.97
N ILE A 27 -45.79 -7.66 -36.85
CA ILE A 27 -45.17 -8.49 -37.88
C ILE A 27 -45.72 -9.93 -37.89
N PHE A 28 -45.81 -10.53 -36.71
CA PHE A 28 -46.17 -11.95 -36.60
C PHE A 28 -47.67 -12.23 -36.38
N HIS A 29 -48.44 -11.21 -36.09
CA HIS A 29 -49.91 -11.29 -35.85
C HIS A 29 -50.30 -12.33 -34.80
N ASP A 30 -49.41 -12.73 -33.91
CA ASP A 30 -49.58 -13.75 -32.88
C ASP A 30 -49.40 -13.15 -31.49
N VAL A 31 -50.51 -12.68 -30.93
CA VAL A 31 -50.57 -12.08 -29.59
C VAL A 31 -50.28 -13.15 -28.51
N ARG A 32 -50.72 -14.40 -28.73
CA ARG A 32 -50.54 -15.50 -27.75
C ARG A 32 -49.08 -15.86 -27.58
N ASN A 33 -48.36 -15.95 -28.68
CA ASN A 33 -46.92 -16.27 -28.66
C ASN A 33 -46.10 -15.12 -28.04
N THR A 34 -46.45 -13.88 -28.35
CA THR A 34 -45.81 -12.69 -27.72
C THR A 34 -46.03 -12.68 -26.20
N ALA A 35 -47.27 -12.97 -25.75
CA ALA A 35 -47.56 -13.09 -24.29
C ALA A 35 -46.75 -14.20 -23.61
N PHE A 36 -46.53 -15.33 -24.30
CA PHE A 36 -45.68 -16.42 -23.81
C PHE A 36 -44.23 -15.96 -23.63
N TYR A 37 -43.64 -15.25 -24.58
CA TYR A 37 -42.27 -14.72 -24.47
C TYR A 37 -42.15 -13.70 -23.34
N ILE A 38 -43.12 -12.79 -23.19
CA ILE A 38 -43.10 -11.82 -22.08
C ILE A 38 -43.12 -12.55 -20.73
N LEU A 39 -43.93 -13.59 -20.58
CA LEU A 39 -44.01 -14.41 -19.35
C LEU A 39 -42.67 -15.14 -19.10
N GLN A 40 -42.07 -15.68 -20.15
CA GLN A 40 -40.78 -16.36 -20.09
C GLN A 40 -39.66 -15.36 -19.67
N ASP A 41 -39.60 -14.17 -20.27
CA ASP A 41 -38.62 -13.15 -19.90
C ASP A 41 -38.80 -12.69 -18.46
N PHE A 42 -40.06 -12.59 -18.02
CA PHE A 42 -40.38 -12.28 -16.61
C PHE A 42 -39.92 -13.37 -15.65
N ALA A 43 -39.99 -14.65 -16.04
CA ALA A 43 -39.49 -15.76 -15.27
C ALA A 43 -37.95 -15.78 -15.19
N PHE A 44 -37.24 -15.35 -16.22
CA PHE A 44 -35.78 -15.24 -16.24
C PHE A 44 -35.24 -13.97 -15.57
N MET A 45 -36.04 -12.92 -15.40
CA MET A 45 -35.63 -11.64 -14.83
C MET A 45 -34.90 -11.76 -13.48
N PRO A 46 -35.39 -12.53 -12.48
CA PRO A 46 -34.71 -12.69 -11.19
C PRO A 46 -33.30 -13.26 -11.35
N VAL A 47 -33.12 -14.25 -12.24
CA VAL A 47 -31.83 -14.88 -12.51
C VAL A 47 -30.88 -13.88 -13.16
N THR A 48 -31.35 -13.14 -14.16
CA THR A 48 -30.56 -12.11 -14.84
C THR A 48 -30.11 -11.01 -13.89
N ILE A 49 -31.03 -10.53 -13.03
CA ILE A 49 -30.69 -9.53 -11.99
C ILE A 49 -29.67 -10.08 -11.01
N ALA A 50 -29.81 -11.32 -10.54
CA ALA A 50 -28.87 -11.94 -9.61
C ALA A 50 -27.46 -12.03 -10.22
N VAL A 51 -27.35 -12.54 -11.46
CA VAL A 51 -26.07 -12.68 -12.16
C VAL A 51 -25.45 -11.28 -12.41
N ALA A 52 -26.23 -10.33 -12.93
CA ALA A 52 -25.74 -8.97 -13.17
C ALA A 52 -25.26 -8.30 -11.88
N THR A 53 -25.98 -8.49 -10.75
CA THR A 53 -25.59 -7.90 -9.46
C THR A 53 -24.29 -8.51 -8.95
N LEU A 54 -24.11 -9.83 -9.06
CA LEU A 54 -22.87 -10.50 -8.65
C LEU A 54 -21.68 -10.02 -9.50
N VAL A 55 -21.82 -10.04 -10.82
CA VAL A 55 -20.74 -9.63 -11.73
C VAL A 55 -20.33 -8.15 -11.52
N VAL A 56 -21.33 -7.25 -11.48
CA VAL A 56 -21.07 -5.83 -11.25
C VAL A 56 -20.49 -5.59 -9.85
N GLY A 57 -20.98 -6.32 -8.84
CA GLY A 57 -20.45 -6.24 -7.48
C GLY A 57 -18.98 -6.63 -7.41
N GLU A 58 -18.58 -7.72 -8.06
CA GLU A 58 -17.18 -8.16 -8.11
C GLU A 58 -16.29 -7.17 -8.86
N LEU A 59 -16.77 -6.61 -9.98
CA LEU A 59 -16.01 -5.61 -10.73
C LEU A 59 -15.77 -4.32 -9.92
N ILE A 60 -16.80 -3.85 -9.21
CA ILE A 60 -16.68 -2.67 -8.34
C ILE A 60 -15.71 -2.96 -7.18
N ALA A 61 -15.84 -4.12 -6.52
CA ALA A 61 -14.95 -4.50 -5.43
C ALA A 61 -13.48 -4.63 -5.89
N ALA A 62 -13.25 -5.18 -7.08
CA ALA A 62 -11.92 -5.27 -7.66
C ALA A 62 -11.32 -3.89 -7.97
N GLN A 63 -12.13 -2.97 -8.51
CA GLN A 63 -11.70 -1.60 -8.79
C GLN A 63 -11.41 -0.83 -7.50
N GLU A 64 -12.29 -0.91 -6.49
CA GLU A 64 -12.06 -0.28 -5.20
C GLU A 64 -10.79 -0.81 -4.52
N LYS A 65 -10.55 -2.12 -4.57
CA LYS A 65 -9.34 -2.74 -4.04
C LYS A 65 -8.08 -2.18 -4.73
N LYS A 66 -8.11 -2.04 -6.07
CA LYS A 66 -7.00 -1.47 -6.84
C LYS A 66 -6.74 -0.02 -6.46
N GLU A 67 -7.77 0.82 -6.39
CA GLU A 67 -7.63 2.23 -5.99
C GLU A 67 -7.08 2.39 -4.58
N ARG A 68 -7.51 1.53 -3.64
CA ARG A 68 -6.99 1.50 -2.27
C ARG A 68 -5.50 1.16 -2.25
N GLN A 69 -5.09 0.11 -3.00
CA GLN A 69 -3.69 -0.28 -3.10
C GLN A 69 -2.82 0.84 -3.68
N GLU A 70 -3.25 1.52 -4.74
CA GLU A 70 -2.52 2.65 -5.33
C GLU A 70 -2.33 3.80 -4.34
N LYS A 71 -3.38 4.16 -3.59
CA LYS A 71 -3.30 5.21 -2.57
C LYS A 71 -2.36 4.84 -1.42
N THR A 72 -2.40 3.61 -0.95
CA THR A 72 -1.48 3.13 0.09
C THR A 72 -0.03 3.15 -0.38
N ARG A 73 0.24 2.70 -1.60
CA ARG A 73 1.57 2.74 -2.20
C ARG A 73 2.11 4.17 -2.31
N MET A 74 1.26 5.13 -2.67
CA MET A 74 1.63 6.54 -2.68
C MET A 74 2.03 7.05 -1.29
N LEU A 75 1.28 6.68 -0.24
CA LEU A 75 1.57 7.08 1.14
C LEU A 75 2.86 6.43 1.66
N THR A 76 3.07 5.15 1.34
CA THR A 76 4.33 4.44 1.65
C THR A 76 5.52 5.12 0.97
N SER A 77 5.37 5.48 -0.30
CA SER A 77 6.41 6.21 -1.04
C SER A 77 6.70 7.58 -0.42
N THR A 78 5.67 8.30 0.02
CA THR A 78 5.81 9.58 0.72
C THR A 78 6.57 9.41 2.04
N PHE A 79 6.27 8.37 2.82
CA PHE A 79 7.01 8.05 4.04
C PHE A 79 8.51 7.85 3.75
N TYR A 80 8.87 7.07 2.73
CA TYR A 80 10.28 6.84 2.40
C TYR A 80 10.98 8.10 1.87
N THR A 81 10.27 8.95 1.15
CA THR A 81 10.82 10.21 0.66
C THR A 81 11.10 11.19 1.80
N GLU A 82 10.18 11.31 2.76
CA GLU A 82 10.28 12.27 3.86
C GLU A 82 11.21 11.83 4.97
N LEU A 83 11.18 10.55 5.34
CA LEU A 83 11.88 10.03 6.50
C LEU A 83 12.56 8.69 6.24
N GLY A 84 11.82 7.71 5.72
CA GLY A 84 12.17 6.30 5.80
C GLY A 84 13.52 5.95 5.18
N ALA A 85 13.84 6.48 3.98
CA ALA A 85 15.10 6.19 3.33
C ALA A 85 16.32 6.69 4.11
N ARG A 86 16.20 7.86 4.76
CA ARG A 86 17.29 8.42 5.58
C ARG A 86 17.44 7.67 6.89
N LEU A 87 16.33 7.36 7.55
CA LEU A 87 16.33 6.60 8.80
C LEU A 87 16.91 5.20 8.59
N MET A 88 16.46 4.51 7.55
CA MET A 88 16.97 3.19 7.18
C MET A 88 18.48 3.21 6.91
N ALA A 89 18.98 4.23 6.19
CA ALA A 89 20.41 4.40 5.94
C ALA A 89 21.23 4.64 7.22
N LEU A 90 20.66 5.40 8.19
CA LEU A 90 21.31 5.59 9.49
C LEU A 90 21.41 4.28 10.27
N ILE A 91 20.29 3.55 10.36
CA ILE A 91 20.23 2.31 11.14
C ILE A 91 21.10 1.21 10.51
N LEU A 92 21.15 1.12 9.17
CA LEU A 92 22.00 0.16 8.46
C LEU A 92 23.50 0.35 8.80
N ARG A 93 23.95 1.56 9.11
CA ARG A 93 25.34 1.81 9.54
C ARG A 93 25.66 1.20 10.90
N ALA A 94 24.65 0.95 11.71
CA ALA A 94 24.76 0.34 13.03
C ALA A 94 24.38 -1.15 13.04
N ALA A 95 23.98 -1.72 11.91
CA ALA A 95 23.66 -3.13 11.78
C ALA A 95 24.91 -3.96 11.50
N ASP A 96 25.01 -5.14 12.13
CA ASP A 96 26.18 -6.04 12.01
C ASP A 96 26.42 -6.47 10.55
N ASP A 97 25.34 -6.72 9.81
CA ASP A 97 25.33 -7.12 8.39
C ASP A 97 24.78 -6.01 7.46
N GLY A 98 24.92 -4.75 7.86
CA GLY A 98 24.31 -3.60 7.21
C GLY A 98 24.62 -3.49 5.72
N ALA A 99 25.84 -3.80 5.28
CA ALA A 99 26.21 -3.78 3.86
C ALA A 99 25.47 -4.87 3.04
N GLU A 100 25.29 -6.06 3.61
CA GLU A 100 24.53 -7.15 2.99
C GLU A 100 23.04 -6.80 2.92
N LEU A 101 22.48 -6.29 4.02
CA LEU A 101 21.09 -5.82 4.06
C LEU A 101 20.82 -4.69 3.06
N ALA A 102 21.74 -3.74 2.94
CA ALA A 102 21.68 -2.69 1.93
C ALA A 102 21.69 -3.26 0.50
N SER A 103 22.54 -4.24 0.22
CA SER A 103 22.57 -4.95 -1.05
C SER A 103 21.28 -5.69 -1.35
N LEU A 104 20.69 -6.34 -0.35
CA LEU A 104 19.37 -6.98 -0.48
C LEU A 104 18.26 -5.96 -0.78
N ALA A 105 18.25 -4.85 -0.06
CA ALA A 105 17.28 -3.78 -0.26
C ALA A 105 17.38 -3.10 -1.64
N ASP A 106 18.59 -3.10 -2.24
CA ASP A 106 18.85 -2.54 -3.58
C ASP A 106 18.64 -3.57 -4.71
N ARG A 107 18.32 -4.82 -4.37
CA ARG A 107 18.02 -5.84 -5.38
C ARG A 107 16.79 -5.43 -6.19
N SER A 108 16.91 -5.48 -7.52
CA SER A 108 15.77 -5.24 -8.41
C SER A 108 14.75 -6.37 -8.26
N VAL A 109 13.49 -6.01 -8.03
CA VAL A 109 12.36 -6.94 -7.94
C VAL A 109 11.45 -6.69 -9.14
N ASP A 110 11.28 -7.70 -9.99
CA ASP A 110 10.56 -7.59 -11.25
C ASP A 110 9.16 -8.20 -11.22
N CYS A 111 8.91 -9.09 -10.27
CA CYS A 111 7.61 -9.74 -10.11
C CYS A 111 7.21 -9.91 -8.63
N GLU A 112 5.92 -10.20 -8.42
CA GLU A 112 5.36 -10.40 -7.08
C GLU A 112 5.97 -11.62 -6.35
N GLU A 113 6.42 -12.62 -7.11
CA GLU A 113 7.02 -13.83 -6.55
C GLU A 113 8.40 -13.55 -5.97
N GLU A 114 9.21 -12.75 -6.68
CA GLU A 114 10.51 -12.27 -6.18
C GLU A 114 10.35 -11.38 -4.96
N GLU A 115 9.34 -10.49 -4.97
CA GLU A 115 9.01 -9.66 -3.80
C GLU A 115 8.70 -10.52 -2.59
N ARG A 116 7.80 -11.50 -2.74
CA ARG A 116 7.43 -12.41 -1.64
C ARG A 116 8.63 -13.21 -1.12
N ARG A 117 9.50 -13.67 -2.04
CA ARG A 117 10.71 -14.41 -1.68
C ARG A 117 11.67 -13.54 -0.87
N LEU A 118 11.95 -12.33 -1.35
CA LEU A 118 12.88 -11.41 -0.70
C LEU A 118 12.34 -10.93 0.67
N ARG A 119 11.05 -10.65 0.76
CA ARG A 119 10.41 -10.32 2.04
C ARG A 119 10.49 -11.47 3.05
N ARG A 120 10.29 -12.71 2.60
CA ARG A 120 10.46 -13.90 3.46
C ARG A 120 11.90 -14.02 3.94
N GLU A 121 12.87 -13.89 3.03
CA GLU A 121 14.29 -13.90 3.37
C GLU A 121 14.63 -12.85 4.46
N LEU A 122 14.11 -11.62 4.33
CA LEU A 122 14.28 -10.57 5.33
C LEU A 122 13.55 -10.88 6.64
N SER A 123 12.36 -11.48 6.57
CA SER A 123 11.57 -11.81 7.78
C SER A 123 12.22 -12.90 8.64
N GLU A 124 12.94 -13.83 8.03
CA GLU A 124 13.61 -14.93 8.71
C GLU A 124 14.99 -14.55 9.26
N ARG A 125 15.56 -13.40 8.83
CA ARG A 125 16.87 -12.95 9.31
C ARG A 125 16.82 -12.44 10.76
N ASP A 126 17.85 -12.76 11.50
CA ASP A 126 18.15 -12.19 12.83
C ASP A 126 18.96 -10.90 12.61
N ILE A 127 18.25 -9.78 12.40
CA ILE A 127 18.90 -8.47 12.21
C ILE A 127 19.28 -7.91 13.57
N ARG A 128 20.55 -7.58 13.76
CA ARG A 128 21.09 -6.98 14.97
C ARG A 128 21.66 -5.61 14.70
N VAL A 129 21.23 -4.66 15.50
CA VAL A 129 21.67 -3.26 15.44
C VAL A 129 22.35 -2.93 16.77
N SER A 130 23.52 -2.30 16.68
CA SER A 130 24.28 -1.80 17.85
C SER A 130 24.41 -0.29 17.72
N ILE A 131 23.50 0.45 18.34
CA ILE A 131 23.49 1.91 18.27
C ILE A 131 24.65 2.51 19.07
N ASN A 132 25.23 3.60 18.53
CA ASN A 132 26.15 4.50 19.23
C ASN A 132 25.50 5.87 19.37
N GLU A 133 26.17 6.80 20.04
CA GLU A 133 25.70 8.17 20.24
C GLU A 133 25.35 8.87 18.93
N GLU A 134 26.21 8.75 17.90
CA GLU A 134 25.98 9.39 16.58
C GLU A 134 24.67 8.91 15.95
N ILE A 135 24.46 7.59 15.92
CA ILE A 135 23.27 6.98 15.30
C ILE A 135 22.00 7.33 16.10
N TYR A 136 22.10 7.27 17.45
CA TYR A 136 20.97 7.60 18.32
C TYR A 136 20.54 9.05 18.13
N GLU A 137 21.43 10.01 18.29
CA GLU A 137 21.10 11.43 18.21
C GLU A 137 20.69 11.87 16.79
N SER A 138 21.33 11.30 15.76
CA SER A 138 20.94 11.55 14.37
C SER A 138 19.54 11.03 14.07
N SER A 139 19.21 9.82 14.52
CA SER A 139 17.89 9.20 14.36
C SER A 139 16.83 9.97 15.14
N ARG A 140 17.12 10.30 16.40
CA ARG A 140 16.25 11.12 17.26
C ARG A 140 15.91 12.46 16.60
N LYS A 141 16.92 13.20 16.17
CA LYS A 141 16.72 14.48 15.48
C LYS A 141 15.88 14.31 14.22
N LEU A 142 16.23 13.36 13.36
CA LEU A 142 15.55 13.12 12.09
C LEU A 142 14.06 12.79 12.31
N ILE A 143 13.76 11.89 13.24
CA ILE A 143 12.37 11.45 13.51
C ILE A 143 11.57 12.59 14.13
N LEU A 144 12.12 13.31 15.10
CA LEU A 144 11.41 14.41 15.76
C LEU A 144 11.17 15.59 14.82
N ASP A 145 12.11 15.93 13.94
CA ASP A 145 11.95 16.96 12.92
C ASP A 145 10.84 16.61 11.90
N ARG A 146 10.59 15.32 11.66
CA ARG A 146 9.58 14.82 10.71
C ARG A 146 8.28 14.33 11.37
N ARG A 147 8.14 14.52 12.67
CA ARG A 147 6.97 14.04 13.43
C ARG A 147 5.64 14.50 12.85
N VAL A 148 5.54 15.74 12.40
CA VAL A 148 4.30 16.28 11.81
C VAL A 148 3.94 15.52 10.52
N ALA A 149 4.92 15.25 9.66
CA ALA A 149 4.71 14.46 8.45
C ALA A 149 4.24 13.02 8.80
N LEU A 150 4.84 12.40 9.82
CA LEU A 150 4.40 11.08 10.31
C LEU A 150 2.95 11.10 10.79
N LEU A 151 2.55 12.11 11.57
CA LEU A 151 1.18 12.25 12.04
C LEU A 151 0.19 12.44 10.89
N VAL A 152 0.54 13.23 9.88
CA VAL A 152 -0.29 13.41 8.67
C VAL A 152 -0.45 12.09 7.91
N ILE A 153 0.63 11.35 7.72
CA ILE A 153 0.60 10.04 7.08
C ILE A 153 -0.29 9.06 7.88
N SER A 154 -0.07 8.98 9.20
CA SER A 154 -0.80 8.04 10.07
C SER A 154 -2.27 8.39 10.27
N SER A 155 -2.68 9.63 10.00
CA SER A 155 -4.09 10.05 10.09
C SER A 155 -4.95 9.54 8.93
N ASN A 156 -4.34 8.92 7.92
CA ASN A 156 -5.08 8.38 6.78
C ASN A 156 -5.65 6.98 7.10
N PRO A 157 -6.98 6.80 7.15
CA PRO A 157 -7.59 5.53 7.53
C PRO A 157 -7.27 4.38 6.56
N MET A 158 -6.85 4.68 5.33
CA MET A 158 -6.48 3.64 4.35
C MET A 158 -5.19 2.90 4.72
N LEU A 159 -4.32 3.52 5.53
CA LEU A 159 -3.09 2.87 6.00
C LEU A 159 -3.38 1.78 7.02
N LEU A 160 -4.43 1.90 7.80
CA LEU A 160 -4.84 0.92 8.80
C LEU A 160 -5.26 -0.43 8.16
N GLU A 161 -5.53 -0.45 6.87
CA GLU A 161 -5.84 -1.68 6.12
C GLU A 161 -4.57 -2.44 5.68
N HIS A 162 -3.37 -1.83 5.83
CA HIS A 162 -2.08 -2.44 5.50
C HIS A 162 -1.26 -2.71 6.76
N GLU A 163 -1.42 -3.91 7.30
CA GLU A 163 -0.81 -4.37 8.54
C GLU A 163 0.70 -4.11 8.57
N ASP A 164 1.44 -4.59 7.58
CA ASP A 164 2.90 -4.42 7.52
C ASP A 164 3.38 -2.96 7.59
N PHE A 165 2.68 -2.04 6.91
CA PHE A 165 3.03 -0.62 6.92
C PHE A 165 2.62 0.05 8.23
N THR A 166 1.51 -0.37 8.79
CA THR A 166 1.01 0.10 10.08
C THR A 166 1.97 -0.32 11.19
N ASP A 167 2.42 -1.56 11.20
CA ASP A 167 3.39 -2.07 12.19
C ASP A 167 4.71 -1.32 12.11
N MET A 168 5.20 -1.04 10.89
CA MET A 168 6.39 -0.22 10.70
C MET A 168 6.21 1.20 11.27
N LEU A 169 5.07 1.85 11.01
CA LEU A 169 4.78 3.17 11.57
C LEU A 169 4.70 3.15 13.10
N TRP A 170 4.06 2.13 13.68
CA TRP A 170 4.01 1.94 15.13
C TRP A 170 5.41 1.80 15.72
N GLY A 171 6.31 1.04 15.07
CA GLY A 171 7.70 0.94 15.49
C GLY A 171 8.41 2.30 15.48
N VAL A 172 8.19 3.13 14.46
CA VAL A 172 8.76 4.48 14.40
C VAL A 172 8.15 5.40 15.47
N PHE A 173 6.84 5.30 15.76
CA PHE A 173 6.22 6.05 16.85
C PHE A 173 6.71 5.60 18.21
N HIS A 174 6.94 4.31 18.39
CA HIS A 174 7.56 3.77 19.61
C HIS A 174 8.94 4.40 19.86
N LEU A 175 9.78 4.50 18.82
CA LEU A 175 11.06 5.21 18.95
C LEU A 175 10.88 6.69 19.35
N ILE A 176 9.83 7.37 18.89
CA ILE A 176 9.54 8.76 19.34
C ILE A 176 9.30 8.81 20.85
N ASP A 177 8.52 7.86 21.37
CA ASP A 177 8.20 7.81 22.78
C ASP A 177 9.44 7.43 23.61
N GLU A 178 10.26 6.50 23.12
CA GLU A 178 11.54 6.15 23.73
C GLU A 178 12.49 7.37 23.80
N PHE A 179 12.65 8.12 22.72
CA PHE A 179 13.46 9.32 22.70
C PHE A 179 12.98 10.42 23.66
N ARG A 180 11.67 10.50 23.88
CA ARG A 180 11.08 11.45 24.84
C ARG A 180 11.28 11.01 26.27
N LEU A 181 11.15 9.72 26.53
CA LEU A 181 11.27 9.15 27.84
C LEU A 181 12.71 9.22 28.34
N ARG A 182 13.67 8.84 27.49
CA ARG A 182 15.06 8.67 27.89
C ARG A 182 15.95 9.91 27.66
N GLY A 183 15.59 10.77 26.72
CA GLY A 183 16.33 12.01 26.42
C GLY A 183 17.64 11.77 25.67
N ASP A 184 18.74 12.34 26.19
CA ASP A 184 20.04 12.34 25.51
C ASP A 184 20.78 11.02 25.74
N TYR A 185 21.57 10.57 24.75
CA TYR A 185 22.33 9.31 24.78
C TYR A 185 23.20 9.16 26.02
N SER A 186 23.83 10.25 26.47
CA SER A 186 24.69 10.25 27.66
C SER A 186 24.02 9.87 28.98
N ARG A 187 22.70 9.81 29.01
CA ARG A 187 21.88 9.44 30.18
C ARG A 187 21.40 8.01 30.16
N LEU A 188 21.65 7.29 29.07
CA LEU A 188 21.19 5.92 28.89
C LEU A 188 22.00 4.96 29.75
N SER A 189 21.30 4.04 30.39
CA SER A 189 21.91 2.87 31.02
C SER A 189 22.24 1.81 29.97
N GLU A 190 23.07 0.84 30.33
CA GLU A 190 23.36 -0.33 29.47
C GLU A 190 22.07 -1.12 29.11
N GLU A 191 21.11 -1.18 30.02
CA GLU A 191 19.83 -1.82 29.80
C GLU A 191 18.98 -1.02 28.80
N ASP A 192 18.96 0.31 28.88
CA ASP A 192 18.31 1.16 27.89
C ASP A 192 18.89 0.99 26.50
N ILE A 193 20.22 0.95 26.38
CA ILE A 193 20.92 0.74 25.12
C ILE A 193 20.57 -0.62 24.52
N ARG A 194 20.52 -1.67 25.33
CA ARG A 194 20.13 -3.01 24.87
C ARG A 194 18.70 -3.03 24.34
N HIS A 195 17.75 -2.45 25.08
CA HIS A 195 16.35 -2.34 24.66
C HIS A 195 16.22 -1.55 23.36
N LEU A 196 16.87 -0.39 23.26
CA LEU A 196 16.88 0.40 22.04
C LEU A 196 17.50 -0.35 20.85
N ASN A 197 18.53 -1.13 21.06
CA ASN A 197 19.11 -1.98 19.99
C ASN A 197 18.08 -2.97 19.45
N GLU A 198 17.24 -3.56 20.31
CA GLU A 198 16.15 -4.44 19.91
C GLU A 198 15.08 -3.68 19.11
N ASP A 199 14.66 -2.48 19.58
CA ASP A 199 13.69 -1.64 18.90
C ASP A 199 14.19 -1.18 17.52
N PHE A 200 15.44 -0.72 17.43
CA PHE A 200 16.05 -0.33 16.17
C PHE A 200 16.19 -1.51 15.20
N SER A 201 16.49 -2.69 15.70
CA SER A 201 16.56 -3.92 14.89
C SER A 201 15.20 -4.27 14.31
N GLN A 202 14.15 -4.20 15.13
CA GLN A 202 12.77 -4.46 14.69
C GLN A 202 12.30 -3.43 13.66
N VAL A 203 12.54 -2.14 13.93
CA VAL A 203 12.18 -1.06 13.01
C VAL A 203 12.91 -1.20 11.68
N LEU A 204 14.22 -1.51 11.70
CA LEU A 204 14.99 -1.75 10.47
C LEU A 204 14.41 -2.90 9.66
N LYS A 205 14.08 -4.02 10.30
CA LYS A 205 13.49 -5.19 9.66
C LYS A 205 12.17 -4.84 8.95
N LEU A 206 11.26 -4.18 9.65
CA LEU A 206 9.97 -3.74 9.09
C LEU A 206 10.15 -2.74 7.95
N MET A 207 11.10 -1.80 8.08
CA MET A 207 11.42 -0.85 7.02
C MET A 207 11.97 -1.53 5.77
N LEU A 208 12.90 -2.48 5.90
CA LEU A 208 13.45 -3.22 4.76
C LEU A 208 12.37 -4.02 4.03
N MET A 209 11.50 -4.72 4.75
CA MET A 209 10.38 -5.48 4.17
C MET A 209 9.41 -4.58 3.39
N ASN A 210 9.05 -3.43 3.96
CA ASN A 210 8.18 -2.46 3.28
C ASN A 210 8.88 -1.75 2.11
N TRP A 211 10.20 -1.52 2.22
CA TRP A 211 10.99 -0.93 1.14
C TRP A 211 10.98 -1.79 -0.12
N VAL A 212 11.10 -3.11 0.01
CA VAL A 212 11.06 -4.05 -1.13
C VAL A 212 9.77 -3.85 -1.95
N SER A 213 8.62 -3.79 -1.28
CA SER A 213 7.33 -3.54 -1.94
C SER A 213 7.24 -2.15 -2.56
N ASN A 214 7.75 -1.12 -1.87
CA ASN A 214 7.78 0.25 -2.37
C ASN A 214 8.72 0.40 -3.58
N ALA A 215 9.88 -0.26 -3.58
CA ALA A 215 10.83 -0.23 -4.69
C ALA A 215 10.24 -0.83 -5.96
N ARG A 216 9.52 -1.95 -5.86
CA ARG A 216 8.78 -2.54 -6.99
C ARG A 216 7.74 -1.59 -7.53
N TYR A 217 6.93 -0.99 -6.66
CA TYR A 217 5.93 0.01 -7.07
C TYR A 217 6.56 1.21 -7.80
N LEU A 218 7.64 1.77 -7.26
CA LEU A 218 8.33 2.89 -7.89
C LEU A 218 8.88 2.52 -9.26
N LYS A 219 9.39 1.31 -9.42
CA LYS A 219 9.89 0.81 -10.71
C LYS A 219 8.76 0.67 -11.74
N GLU A 220 7.60 0.15 -11.34
CA GLU A 220 6.44 -0.03 -12.20
C GLU A 220 5.76 1.31 -12.57
N ALA A 221 5.51 2.17 -11.57
CA ALA A 221 4.74 3.40 -11.74
C ALA A 221 5.58 4.60 -12.20
N PHE A 222 6.86 4.66 -11.81
CA PHE A 222 7.75 5.81 -12.03
C PHE A 222 9.16 5.36 -12.43
N PRO A 223 9.36 4.66 -13.56
CA PRO A 223 10.63 4.05 -13.94
C PRO A 223 11.80 5.05 -14.03
N ASN A 224 11.55 6.24 -14.58
CA ASN A 224 12.58 7.29 -14.66
C ASN A 224 13.00 7.84 -13.29
N TYR A 225 12.03 7.98 -12.38
CA TYR A 225 12.33 8.41 -11.01
C TYR A 225 13.09 7.32 -10.25
N TYR A 226 12.67 6.05 -10.41
CA TYR A 226 13.31 4.91 -9.78
C TYR A 226 14.78 4.77 -10.20
N SER A 227 15.10 4.84 -11.50
CA SER A 227 16.47 4.77 -12.02
C SER A 227 17.33 5.89 -11.47
N THR A 228 16.86 7.14 -11.51
CA THR A 228 17.58 8.31 -10.99
C THR A 228 17.75 8.26 -9.47
N ALA A 229 16.73 7.81 -8.74
CA ALA A 229 16.80 7.67 -7.28
C ALA A 229 17.78 6.56 -6.88
N ARG A 230 17.80 5.44 -7.63
CA ARG A 230 18.72 4.34 -7.44
C ARG A 230 20.18 4.75 -7.72
N GLU A 231 20.44 5.42 -8.84
CA GLU A 231 21.78 5.94 -9.14
C GLU A 231 22.29 6.86 -8.03
N LYS A 232 21.46 7.80 -7.56
CA LYS A 232 21.80 8.69 -6.45
C LYS A 232 21.93 7.95 -5.12
N ALA A 233 21.14 6.92 -4.86
CA ALA A 233 21.23 6.10 -3.66
C ALA A 233 22.53 5.30 -3.62
N ILE A 234 22.91 4.68 -4.73
CA ILE A 234 24.18 3.95 -4.86
C ILE A 234 25.36 4.90 -4.69
N GLN A 235 25.29 6.13 -5.25
CA GLN A 235 26.40 7.08 -5.21
C GLN A 235 26.55 7.86 -3.89
N SER A 236 25.48 8.10 -3.14
CA SER A 236 25.50 9.05 -2.02
C SER A 236 24.90 8.60 -0.70
N LYS A 237 24.03 7.59 -0.67
CA LYS A 237 23.24 7.26 0.52
C LYS A 237 23.68 5.99 1.26
N TRP A 238 24.26 5.04 0.56
CA TRP A 238 24.72 3.77 1.13
C TRP A 238 26.23 3.73 1.35
N ASN A 239 26.92 4.89 1.48
CA ASN A 239 28.34 4.93 1.82
C ASN A 239 28.54 4.42 3.26
N ILE A 240 28.32 3.10 3.42
CA ILE A 240 28.70 2.34 4.59
C ILE A 240 30.21 2.11 4.44
N ARG A 241 31.02 3.06 4.90
CA ARG A 241 32.46 2.91 5.14
C ARG A 241 32.72 2.75 6.61
#